data_6ec7f44050d561d1af1029d70e0c75de
#
_entry.id   6ec7f44050d561d1af1029d70e0c75de
#
_cell.length_a   1.000
_cell.length_b   1.000
_cell.length_c   1.000
_cell.angle_alpha   90.00
_cell.angle_beta   90.00
_cell.angle_gamma   90.00
#
_symmetry.space_group_name_H-M   'P 1'
#
loop_
_entity.id
_entity.type
_entity.pdbx_description
1 polymer ?
#
loop_
_entity_poly.entity_id
_entity_poly.type
_entity_poly.pdbx_seq_one_letter_code
_entity_poly.pdbx_strand_id
1 'polypeptide(L)'
;MSLLEVIALTADDARAAQDGGADRIEVVADMAADGLTPDPHVVEAIRAATTLPMRVMLRANAGFRTTGAELDRLCAAASDLAAAGADGFVFGFLDPSGHIDAGATGKLAATAGALPWTFHRAVDHAADPAQAWRAVRDLGAGLDAGLDTVLTAGAARGVDAGLDTLVRRAAEGPAPASMIMAGGGLRRRHVAVLAAAGVDAFHVGTAVRHAGDWDEPIDPDLVREWRTLVSAATG
;
A
#
# COMPACT_ATOMS: atom_id res chain seq x y z
N MET A 1 -11.95 -6.89 11.51
CA MET A 1 -12.25 -7.42 10.15
C MET A 1 -10.96 -7.37 9.36
N SER A 2 -10.63 -8.44 8.64
CA SER A 2 -9.43 -8.47 7.80
C SER A 2 -9.61 -7.65 6.52
N LEU A 3 -8.51 -7.08 6.03
CA LEU A 3 -8.44 -6.26 4.83
C LEU A 3 -7.75 -7.04 3.69
N LEU A 4 -8.40 -7.14 2.54
CA LEU A 4 -7.77 -7.51 1.28
C LEU A 4 -7.72 -6.28 0.36
N GLU A 5 -6.52 -5.75 0.12
CA GLU A 5 -6.29 -4.68 -0.83
C GLU A 5 -5.74 -5.23 -2.15
N VAL A 6 -6.27 -4.74 -3.26
CA VAL A 6 -5.91 -5.18 -4.62
C VAL A 6 -5.41 -3.98 -5.44
N ILE A 7 -4.30 -4.14 -6.16
CA ILE A 7 -3.80 -3.11 -7.09
C ILE A 7 -4.67 -3.06 -8.35
N ALA A 8 -5.26 -1.90 -8.62
CA ALA A 8 -6.05 -1.61 -9.81
C ALA A 8 -5.39 -0.53 -10.68
N LEU A 9 -5.30 -0.78 -11.98
CA LEU A 9 -4.71 0.14 -12.97
C LEU A 9 -5.79 0.80 -13.82
N THR A 10 -6.97 0.19 -13.90
CA THR A 10 -8.06 0.57 -14.81
C THR A 10 -9.41 0.49 -14.11
N ALA A 11 -10.43 1.07 -14.73
CA ALA A 11 -11.81 0.94 -14.29
C ALA A 11 -12.32 -0.51 -14.32
N ASP A 12 -11.84 -1.32 -15.28
CA ASP A 12 -12.20 -2.73 -15.38
C ASP A 12 -11.55 -3.55 -14.26
N ASP A 13 -10.29 -3.23 -13.92
CA ASP A 13 -9.63 -3.81 -12.74
C ASP A 13 -10.41 -3.53 -11.45
N ALA A 14 -10.88 -2.28 -11.28
CA ALA A 14 -11.62 -1.90 -10.08
C ALA A 14 -12.96 -2.64 -9.97
N ARG A 15 -13.69 -2.84 -11.09
CA ARG A 15 -14.91 -3.66 -11.12
C ARG A 15 -14.60 -5.11 -10.76
N ALA A 16 -13.59 -5.71 -11.39
CA ALA A 16 -13.19 -7.09 -11.12
C ALA A 16 -12.76 -7.31 -9.66
N ALA A 17 -12.02 -6.37 -9.08
CA ALA A 17 -11.64 -6.40 -7.67
C ALA A 17 -12.88 -6.36 -6.76
N GLN A 18 -13.84 -5.47 -7.06
CA GLN A 18 -15.10 -5.38 -6.31
C GLN A 18 -15.94 -6.66 -6.44
N ASP A 19 -16.12 -7.20 -7.66
CA ASP A 19 -16.89 -8.42 -7.93
C ASP A 19 -16.26 -9.65 -7.26
N GLY A 20 -14.96 -9.64 -7.09
CA GLY A 20 -14.21 -10.66 -6.35
C GLY A 20 -14.26 -10.51 -4.84
N GLY A 21 -14.75 -9.37 -4.32
CA GLY A 21 -14.90 -9.13 -2.89
C GLY A 21 -13.66 -8.54 -2.21
N ALA A 22 -12.83 -7.79 -2.93
CA ALA A 22 -11.79 -6.95 -2.30
C ALA A 22 -12.44 -5.92 -1.36
N ASP A 23 -11.73 -5.54 -0.30
CA ASP A 23 -12.21 -4.54 0.67
C ASP A 23 -11.74 -3.13 0.31
N ARG A 24 -10.62 -3.01 -0.41
CA ARG A 24 -10.00 -1.75 -0.82
C ARG A 24 -9.19 -1.96 -2.09
N ILE A 25 -9.02 -0.91 -2.87
CA ILE A 25 -8.09 -0.90 -4.00
C ILE A 25 -6.97 0.11 -3.79
N GLU A 26 -5.78 -0.23 -4.29
CA GLU A 26 -4.69 0.71 -4.49
C GLU A 26 -4.63 1.08 -5.97
N VAL A 27 -4.70 2.37 -6.28
CA VAL A 27 -4.63 2.87 -7.66
C VAL A 27 -3.25 3.43 -7.94
N VAL A 28 -2.61 2.87 -8.96
CA VAL A 28 -1.25 3.23 -9.38
C VAL A 28 -1.18 3.32 -10.91
N ALA A 29 -0.13 3.97 -11.40
CA ALA A 29 0.30 3.90 -12.81
C ALA A 29 1.67 3.24 -12.91
N ASP A 30 2.08 2.84 -14.10
CA ASP A 30 3.43 2.38 -14.43
C ASP A 30 4.00 1.33 -13.47
N MET A 31 3.51 0.10 -13.59
CA MET A 31 4.01 -1.02 -12.78
C MET A 31 5.44 -1.45 -13.14
N ALA A 32 5.98 -1.04 -14.28
CA ALA A 32 7.40 -1.23 -14.60
C ALA A 32 8.32 -0.40 -13.68
N ALA A 33 7.78 0.70 -13.13
CA ALA A 33 8.43 1.52 -12.10
C ALA A 33 7.96 1.18 -10.67
N ASP A 34 7.34 0.02 -10.43
CA ASP A 34 6.75 -0.38 -9.14
C ASP A 34 5.64 0.57 -8.65
N GLY A 35 4.87 1.15 -9.55
CA GLY A 35 3.74 2.02 -9.27
C GLY A 35 4.10 3.49 -9.06
N LEU A 36 3.62 4.34 -9.95
CA LEU A 36 3.74 5.79 -9.88
C LEU A 36 2.37 6.45 -9.66
N THR A 37 2.37 7.78 -9.44
CA THR A 37 1.16 8.59 -9.35
C THR A 37 0.34 8.49 -10.64
N PRO A 38 -0.92 8.09 -10.59
CA PRO A 38 -1.80 8.03 -11.76
C PRO A 38 -2.30 9.43 -12.16
N ASP A 39 -2.76 9.54 -13.41
CA ASP A 39 -3.48 10.73 -13.87
C ASP A 39 -4.85 10.85 -13.16
N PRO A 40 -5.30 12.05 -12.75
CA PRO A 40 -6.60 12.27 -12.14
C PRO A 40 -7.78 11.69 -12.95
N HIS A 41 -7.73 11.74 -14.28
CA HIS A 41 -8.77 11.15 -15.12
C HIS A 41 -8.89 9.63 -14.98
N VAL A 42 -7.79 8.94 -14.71
CA VAL A 42 -7.82 7.49 -14.41
C VAL A 42 -8.52 7.25 -13.08
N VAL A 43 -8.23 8.07 -12.08
CA VAL A 43 -8.87 7.99 -10.75
C VAL A 43 -10.37 8.28 -10.84
N GLU A 44 -10.78 9.31 -11.59
CA GLU A 44 -12.21 9.60 -11.88
C GLU A 44 -12.92 8.41 -12.56
N ALA A 45 -12.28 7.80 -13.57
CA ALA A 45 -12.83 6.66 -14.27
C ALA A 45 -12.97 5.42 -13.35
N ILE A 46 -11.98 5.19 -12.49
CA ILE A 46 -12.02 4.12 -11.49
C ILE A 46 -13.10 4.43 -10.45
N ARG A 47 -13.20 5.66 -9.96
CA ARG A 47 -14.25 6.05 -9.00
C ARG A 47 -15.66 5.85 -9.55
N ALA A 48 -15.87 6.13 -10.83
CA ALA A 48 -17.15 5.87 -11.49
C ALA A 48 -17.48 4.38 -11.65
N ALA A 49 -16.48 3.51 -11.57
CA ALA A 49 -16.61 2.07 -11.79
C ALA A 49 -16.79 1.23 -10.52
N THR A 50 -16.45 1.77 -9.34
CA THR A 50 -16.46 1.00 -8.08
C THR A 50 -16.90 1.87 -6.90
N THR A 51 -17.42 1.23 -5.86
CA THR A 51 -17.71 1.85 -4.56
C THR A 51 -16.66 1.51 -3.50
N LEU A 52 -15.66 0.69 -3.84
CA LEU A 52 -14.60 0.33 -2.90
C LEU A 52 -13.83 1.57 -2.43
N PRO A 53 -13.39 1.61 -1.17
CA PRO A 53 -12.40 2.57 -0.72
C PRO A 53 -11.15 2.50 -1.61
N MET A 54 -10.59 3.69 -1.94
CA MET A 54 -9.51 3.81 -2.90
C MET A 54 -8.32 4.58 -2.30
N ARG A 55 -7.17 3.93 -2.24
CA ARG A 55 -5.87 4.56 -1.96
C ARG A 55 -5.15 4.86 -3.26
N VAL A 56 -4.66 6.07 -3.42
CA VAL A 56 -3.98 6.50 -4.65
C VAL A 56 -2.49 6.76 -4.39
N MET A 57 -1.64 6.22 -5.23
CA MET A 57 -0.19 6.38 -5.11
C MET A 57 0.25 7.82 -5.37
N LEU A 58 1.11 8.33 -4.49
CA LEU A 58 1.82 9.60 -4.63
C LEU A 58 3.34 9.34 -4.67
N ARG A 59 3.84 9.05 -5.87
CA ARG A 59 5.25 8.72 -6.12
C ARG A 59 5.66 9.20 -7.51
N ALA A 60 6.71 10.03 -7.58
CA ALA A 60 7.09 10.73 -8.80
C ALA A 60 8.10 9.97 -9.68
N ASN A 61 8.80 8.98 -9.13
CA ASN A 61 9.86 8.23 -9.83
C ASN A 61 10.01 6.82 -9.25
N ALA A 62 10.76 5.94 -9.95
CA ALA A 62 10.98 4.54 -9.55
C ALA A 62 11.80 4.38 -8.24
N GLY A 63 12.45 5.45 -7.75
CA GLY A 63 13.16 5.45 -6.47
C GLY A 63 12.23 5.78 -5.30
N PHE A 64 12.81 5.78 -4.10
CA PHE A 64 12.11 6.19 -2.87
C PHE A 64 12.56 7.57 -2.37
N ARG A 65 13.38 8.29 -3.14
CA ARG A 65 13.80 9.65 -2.83
C ARG A 65 12.97 10.65 -3.63
N THR A 66 12.83 11.85 -3.09
CA THR A 66 12.16 12.94 -3.79
C THR A 66 13.00 14.21 -3.72
N THR A 67 12.88 15.06 -4.72
CA THR A 67 13.42 16.43 -4.72
C THR A 67 12.35 17.39 -4.24
N GLY A 68 12.75 18.61 -3.84
CA GLY A 68 11.78 19.64 -3.46
C GLY A 68 10.75 19.93 -4.55
N ALA A 69 11.19 19.99 -5.83
CA ALA A 69 10.29 20.23 -6.96
C ALA A 69 9.35 19.05 -7.24
N GLU A 70 9.79 17.82 -7.04
CA GLU A 70 8.91 16.63 -7.12
C GLU A 70 7.90 16.63 -5.99
N LEU A 71 8.32 16.90 -4.76
CA LEU A 71 7.45 16.98 -3.61
C LEU A 71 6.36 18.05 -3.78
N ASP A 72 6.71 19.22 -4.32
CA ASP A 72 5.72 20.27 -4.62
C ASP A 72 4.69 19.81 -5.65
N ARG A 73 5.14 19.08 -6.71
CA ARG A 73 4.21 18.46 -7.67
C ARG A 73 3.32 17.39 -7.04
N LEU A 74 3.85 16.55 -6.15
CA LEU A 74 3.07 15.54 -5.44
C LEU A 74 2.04 16.17 -4.50
N CYS A 75 2.38 17.28 -3.84
CA CYS A 75 1.43 18.04 -3.03
C CYS A 75 0.29 18.61 -3.89
N ALA A 76 0.58 19.15 -5.08
CA ALA A 76 -0.46 19.60 -6.00
C ALA A 76 -1.32 18.42 -6.48
N ALA A 77 -0.69 17.30 -6.90
CA ALA A 77 -1.38 16.10 -7.34
C ALA A 77 -2.29 15.51 -6.25
N ALA A 78 -1.91 15.59 -4.97
CA ALA A 78 -2.74 15.09 -3.87
C ALA A 78 -4.10 15.82 -3.83
N SER A 79 -4.14 17.13 -4.06
CA SER A 79 -5.37 17.92 -4.13
C SER A 79 -6.23 17.53 -5.32
N ASP A 80 -5.62 17.37 -6.50
CA ASP A 80 -6.34 17.01 -7.73
C ASP A 80 -6.92 15.57 -7.62
N LEU A 81 -6.15 14.63 -7.06
CA LEU A 81 -6.56 13.25 -6.86
C LEU A 81 -7.65 13.10 -5.79
N ALA A 82 -7.60 13.92 -4.73
CA ALA A 82 -8.70 13.99 -3.76
C ALA A 82 -10.00 14.47 -4.42
N ALA A 83 -9.92 15.51 -5.27
CA ALA A 83 -11.07 16.00 -6.05
C ALA A 83 -11.57 14.95 -7.06
N ALA A 84 -10.68 14.11 -7.61
CA ALA A 84 -11.01 13.01 -8.49
C ALA A 84 -11.66 11.81 -7.78
N GLY A 85 -11.72 11.81 -6.43
CA GLY A 85 -12.41 10.78 -5.64
C GLY A 85 -11.52 9.81 -4.89
N ALA A 86 -10.23 10.13 -4.65
CA ALA A 86 -9.39 9.35 -3.76
C ALA A 86 -9.90 9.43 -2.31
N ASP A 87 -10.02 8.26 -1.65
CA ASP A 87 -10.39 8.16 -0.23
C ASP A 87 -9.15 8.18 0.68
N GLY A 88 -7.95 8.19 0.11
CA GLY A 88 -6.68 8.25 0.81
C GLY A 88 -5.50 8.06 -0.12
N PHE A 89 -4.30 8.04 0.44
CA PHE A 89 -3.07 8.03 -0.35
C PHE A 89 -2.09 6.94 0.08
N VAL A 90 -1.13 6.66 -0.82
CA VAL A 90 0.00 5.77 -0.55
C VAL A 90 1.29 6.51 -0.89
N PHE A 91 2.18 6.71 0.08
CA PHE A 91 3.47 7.37 -0.14
C PHE A 91 4.48 7.03 0.96
N GLY A 92 5.71 7.49 0.78
CA GLY A 92 6.79 7.41 1.77
C GLY A 92 8.13 7.74 1.10
N PHE A 93 9.05 8.36 1.85
CA PHE A 93 10.31 8.80 1.28
C PHE A 93 11.49 8.38 2.12
N LEU A 94 12.63 8.17 1.44
CA LEU A 94 13.94 8.00 2.05
C LEU A 94 14.81 9.22 1.74
N ASP A 95 15.59 9.63 2.72
CA ASP A 95 16.60 10.66 2.57
C ASP A 95 17.82 10.15 1.75
N PRO A 96 18.81 11.01 1.41
CA PRO A 96 20.02 10.57 0.70
C PRO A 96 20.85 9.51 1.44
N SER A 97 20.69 9.38 2.75
CA SER A 97 21.39 8.37 3.57
C SER A 97 20.60 7.06 3.67
N GLY A 98 19.39 7.01 3.08
CA GLY A 98 18.52 5.83 3.10
C GLY A 98 17.71 5.69 4.40
N HIS A 99 17.58 6.72 5.21
CA HIS A 99 16.65 6.75 6.34
C HIS A 99 15.29 7.30 5.93
N ILE A 100 14.26 7.13 6.78
CA ILE A 100 12.95 7.73 6.55
C ILE A 100 13.09 9.26 6.50
N ASP A 101 12.69 9.86 5.39
CA ASP A 101 12.59 11.32 5.25
C ASP A 101 11.29 11.81 5.90
N ALA A 102 11.37 12.07 7.21
CA ALA A 102 10.24 12.55 7.99
C ALA A 102 9.77 13.95 7.52
N GLY A 103 10.67 14.78 7.00
CA GLY A 103 10.34 16.12 6.51
C GLY A 103 9.49 16.07 5.23
N ALA A 104 9.95 15.34 4.21
CA ALA A 104 9.20 15.17 2.97
C ALA A 104 7.88 14.43 3.20
N THR A 105 7.91 13.34 3.99
CA THR A 105 6.72 12.56 4.32
C THR A 105 5.69 13.39 5.09
N GLY A 106 6.12 14.15 6.11
CA GLY A 106 5.25 15.01 6.90
C GLY A 106 4.62 16.15 6.08
N LYS A 107 5.38 16.75 5.14
CA LYS A 107 4.84 17.79 4.25
C LYS A 107 3.72 17.23 3.38
N LEU A 108 3.89 16.05 2.78
CA LEU A 108 2.86 15.45 1.94
C LEU A 108 1.65 14.98 2.78
N ALA A 109 1.88 14.42 3.97
CA ALA A 109 0.83 14.05 4.91
C ALA A 109 -0.02 15.26 5.32
N ALA A 110 0.62 16.39 5.61
CA ALA A 110 -0.10 17.65 5.92
C ALA A 110 -0.96 18.13 4.73
N THR A 111 -0.51 17.91 3.49
CA THR A 111 -1.29 18.24 2.29
C THR A 111 -2.48 17.29 2.09
N ALA A 112 -2.31 16.00 2.42
CA ALA A 112 -3.39 15.02 2.40
C ALA A 112 -4.51 15.34 3.41
N GLY A 113 -4.22 16.16 4.40
CA GLY A 113 -5.20 16.64 5.39
C GLY A 113 -5.76 15.52 6.25
N ALA A 114 -7.09 15.40 6.31
CA ALA A 114 -7.76 14.37 7.10
C ALA A 114 -7.86 13.01 6.38
N LEU A 115 -7.43 12.90 5.12
CA LEU A 115 -7.48 11.64 4.40
C LEU A 115 -6.45 10.65 4.96
N PRO A 116 -6.84 9.41 5.20
CA PRO A 116 -5.93 8.39 5.70
C PRO A 116 -4.89 8.01 4.64
N TRP A 117 -3.72 7.58 5.09
CA TRP A 117 -2.67 7.19 4.16
C TRP A 117 -1.85 5.98 4.62
N THR A 118 -1.26 5.32 3.64
CA THR A 118 -0.40 4.16 3.79
C THR A 118 1.04 4.56 3.55
N PHE A 119 1.96 4.21 4.46
CA PHE A 119 3.39 4.26 4.16
C PHE A 119 3.77 3.04 3.34
N HIS A 120 4.31 3.23 2.13
CA HIS A 120 4.60 2.13 1.21
C HIS A 120 5.94 1.44 1.47
N ARG A 121 6.33 0.52 0.60
CA ARG A 121 7.51 -0.34 0.72
C ARG A 121 8.87 0.35 0.81
N ALA A 122 8.96 1.69 0.80
CA ALA A 122 10.19 2.40 1.12
C ALA A 122 10.80 1.95 2.45
N VAL A 123 9.97 1.57 3.43
CA VAL A 123 10.41 1.01 4.72
C VAL A 123 11.27 -0.25 4.57
N ASP A 124 11.02 -1.07 3.55
CA ASP A 124 11.77 -2.29 3.27
C ASP A 124 13.11 -2.02 2.58
N HIS A 125 13.27 -0.86 1.96
CA HIS A 125 14.43 -0.43 1.19
C HIS A 125 15.33 0.56 1.94
N ALA A 126 15.00 0.86 3.19
CA ALA A 126 15.83 1.71 4.03
C ALA A 126 17.19 1.08 4.34
N ALA A 127 18.19 1.91 4.62
CA ALA A 127 19.54 1.45 4.99
C ALA A 127 19.55 0.59 6.26
N ASP A 128 18.66 0.90 7.22
CA ASP A 128 18.35 0.09 8.40
C ASP A 128 16.82 -0.12 8.48
N PRO A 129 16.30 -1.26 8.01
CA PRO A 129 14.86 -1.54 8.04
C PRO A 129 14.24 -1.63 9.44
N ALA A 130 15.04 -1.92 10.48
CA ALA A 130 14.55 -1.97 11.85
C ALA A 130 14.40 -0.56 12.43
N GLN A 131 15.33 0.34 12.13
CA GLN A 131 15.21 1.76 12.47
C GLN A 131 14.06 2.41 11.69
N ALA A 132 13.95 2.11 10.38
CA ALA A 132 12.88 2.62 9.54
C ALA A 132 11.49 2.23 10.05
N TRP A 133 11.31 0.98 10.47
CA TRP A 133 10.05 0.53 11.08
C TRP A 133 9.67 1.35 12.31
N ARG A 134 10.63 1.61 13.21
CA ARG A 134 10.40 2.46 14.38
C ARG A 134 10.06 3.90 13.97
N ALA A 135 10.85 4.48 13.06
CA ALA A 135 10.64 5.85 12.60
C ALA A 135 9.26 6.06 11.95
N VAL A 136 8.76 5.11 11.16
CA VAL A 136 7.41 5.20 10.56
C VAL A 136 6.33 5.13 11.64
N ARG A 137 6.49 4.28 12.65
CA ARG A 137 5.55 4.21 13.79
C ARG A 137 5.53 5.52 14.60
N ASP A 138 6.71 6.10 14.85
CA ASP A 138 6.84 7.37 15.54
C ASP A 138 6.20 8.53 14.73
N LEU A 139 6.31 8.51 13.41
CA LEU A 139 5.58 9.42 12.52
C LEU A 139 4.07 9.28 12.69
N GLY A 140 3.55 8.06 12.73
CA GLY A 140 2.12 7.81 12.94
C GLY A 140 1.62 8.29 14.32
N ALA A 141 2.44 8.16 15.35
CA ALA A 141 2.09 8.60 16.70
C ALA A 141 2.19 10.14 16.88
N GLY A 142 3.06 10.80 16.10
CA GLY A 142 3.35 12.23 16.24
C GLY A 142 2.57 13.15 15.29
N LEU A 143 2.04 12.61 14.21
CA LEU A 143 1.21 13.33 13.27
C LEU A 143 -0.24 12.94 13.54
N ASP A 144 -1.10 13.88 13.93
CA ASP A 144 -2.58 13.72 13.85
C ASP A 144 -3.03 13.47 12.38
N ALA A 145 -2.16 12.91 11.56
CA ALA A 145 -2.16 13.00 10.11
C ALA A 145 -2.44 11.66 9.42
N GLY A 146 -3.28 10.80 10.01
CA GLY A 146 -3.96 9.74 9.24
C GLY A 146 -3.11 8.58 8.73
N LEU A 147 -1.84 8.38 9.19
CA LEU A 147 -1.11 7.14 8.93
C LEU A 147 -1.82 5.99 9.64
N ASP A 148 -2.45 5.12 8.89
CA ASP A 148 -3.17 3.97 9.44
C ASP A 148 -2.54 2.62 9.07
N THR A 149 -1.70 2.60 8.04
CA THR A 149 -1.20 1.35 7.45
C THR A 149 0.25 1.50 6.98
N VAL A 150 1.05 0.46 7.13
CA VAL A 150 2.39 0.32 6.54
C VAL A 150 2.39 -0.89 5.62
N LEU A 151 2.44 -0.65 4.31
CA LEU A 151 2.65 -1.71 3.32
C LEU A 151 4.11 -2.16 3.36
N THR A 152 4.33 -3.38 3.77
CA THR A 152 5.67 -3.93 3.95
C THR A 152 5.75 -5.42 3.60
N ALA A 153 6.86 -5.81 3.04
CA ALA A 153 7.24 -7.20 2.82
C ALA A 153 8.16 -7.75 3.93
N GLY A 154 8.61 -6.88 4.85
CA GLY A 154 9.62 -7.23 5.85
C GLY A 154 11.05 -7.30 5.32
N ALA A 155 11.23 -7.23 4.00
CA ALA A 155 12.52 -7.19 3.31
C ALA A 155 12.37 -6.62 1.90
N ALA A 156 13.41 -5.98 1.36
CA ALA A 156 13.43 -5.44 0.00
C ALA A 156 13.09 -6.50 -1.07
N ARG A 157 13.55 -7.75 -0.86
CA ARG A 157 13.33 -8.87 -1.78
C ARG A 157 11.95 -9.52 -1.71
N GLY A 158 11.02 -8.97 -0.93
CA GLY A 158 9.65 -9.46 -0.82
C GLY A 158 9.39 -10.35 0.39
N VAL A 159 8.12 -10.75 0.55
CA VAL A 159 7.61 -11.48 1.73
C VAL A 159 8.32 -12.81 1.96
N ASP A 160 8.73 -13.54 0.91
CA ASP A 160 9.48 -14.79 1.09
C ASP A 160 10.78 -14.58 1.92
N ALA A 161 11.45 -13.46 1.72
CA ALA A 161 12.66 -13.12 2.46
C ALA A 161 12.38 -12.40 3.78
N GLY A 162 11.22 -11.77 3.91
CA GLY A 162 10.85 -10.91 5.03
C GLY A 162 9.85 -11.50 6.02
N LEU A 163 9.36 -12.73 5.80
CA LEU A 163 8.30 -13.34 6.60
C LEU A 163 8.60 -13.31 8.10
N ASP A 164 9.79 -13.78 8.50
CA ASP A 164 10.22 -13.78 9.90
C ASP A 164 10.29 -12.37 10.50
N THR A 165 10.61 -11.36 9.68
CA THR A 165 10.64 -9.96 10.10
C THR A 165 9.23 -9.44 10.35
N LEU A 166 8.27 -9.77 9.48
CA LEU A 166 6.86 -9.41 9.67
C LEU A 166 6.30 -10.04 10.94
N VAL A 167 6.55 -11.34 11.15
CA VAL A 167 6.12 -12.05 12.36
C VAL A 167 6.71 -11.42 13.62
N ARG A 168 8.02 -11.11 13.62
CA ARG A 168 8.65 -10.42 14.78
C ARG A 168 8.06 -9.05 15.03
N ARG A 169 7.80 -8.24 13.98
CA ARG A 169 7.18 -6.91 14.11
C ARG A 169 5.76 -7.01 14.67
N ALA A 170 4.97 -7.96 14.18
CA ALA A 170 3.62 -8.20 14.70
C ALA A 170 3.64 -8.64 16.17
N ALA A 171 4.62 -9.45 16.58
CA ALA A 171 4.79 -9.91 17.95
C ALA A 171 5.18 -8.79 18.95
N GLU A 172 5.53 -7.59 18.47
CA GLU A 172 5.78 -6.42 19.35
C GLU A 172 4.49 -5.94 20.05
N GLY A 173 3.31 -6.36 19.59
CA GLY A 173 2.02 -6.10 20.22
C GLY A 173 0.89 -5.84 19.20
N PRO A 174 -0.36 -5.67 19.69
CA PRO A 174 -1.53 -5.48 18.80
C PRO A 174 -1.42 -4.23 17.90
N ALA A 175 -0.95 -3.10 18.45
CA ALA A 175 -0.82 -1.87 17.67
C ALA A 175 0.20 -1.99 16.52
N PRO A 176 1.43 -2.54 16.70
CA PRO A 176 2.31 -2.87 15.59
C PRO A 176 1.71 -3.85 14.58
N ALA A 177 1.03 -4.90 15.06
CA ALA A 177 0.41 -5.89 14.18
C ALA A 177 -0.66 -5.27 13.26
N SER A 178 -1.55 -4.44 13.82
CA SER A 178 -2.62 -3.78 13.06
C SER A 178 -2.13 -2.71 12.07
N MET A 179 -0.91 -2.21 12.22
CA MET A 179 -0.30 -1.31 11.23
C MET A 179 0.28 -2.05 10.02
N ILE A 180 0.56 -3.36 10.13
CA ILE A 180 1.17 -4.13 9.05
C ILE A 180 0.12 -4.48 8.01
N MET A 181 0.31 -4.02 6.78
CA MET A 181 -0.31 -4.60 5.60
C MET A 181 0.77 -5.40 4.84
N ALA A 182 0.63 -6.72 4.83
CA ALA A 182 1.62 -7.60 4.23
C ALA A 182 1.47 -7.60 2.71
N GLY A 183 2.51 -7.18 1.98
CA GLY A 183 2.50 -7.14 0.51
C GLY A 183 3.92 -7.14 -0.06
N GLY A 184 4.01 -7.16 -1.40
CA GLY A 184 5.30 -7.27 -2.09
C GLY A 184 5.74 -8.74 -2.24
N GLY A 185 5.12 -9.44 -3.19
CA GLY A 185 5.35 -10.87 -3.43
C GLY A 185 4.67 -11.79 -2.42
N LEU A 186 3.53 -11.33 -1.87
CA LEU A 186 2.71 -12.16 -0.98
C LEU A 186 2.21 -13.40 -1.72
N ARG A 187 2.28 -14.55 -1.07
CA ARG A 187 1.78 -15.84 -1.58
C ARG A 187 0.80 -16.45 -0.59
N ARG A 188 -0.12 -17.28 -1.09
CA ARG A 188 -1.17 -17.93 -0.27
C ARG A 188 -0.62 -18.61 1.00
N ARG A 189 0.55 -19.25 0.92
CA ARG A 189 1.20 -19.93 2.07
C ARG A 189 1.60 -18.99 3.21
N HIS A 190 1.76 -17.69 2.95
CA HIS A 190 2.16 -16.71 3.97
C HIS A 190 0.98 -16.29 4.85
N VAL A 191 -0.25 -16.33 4.31
CA VAL A 191 -1.44 -15.75 4.96
C VAL A 191 -1.68 -16.35 6.33
N ALA A 192 -1.72 -17.67 6.44
CA ALA A 192 -1.97 -18.36 7.72
C ALA A 192 -0.92 -18.02 8.80
N VAL A 193 0.37 -17.94 8.41
CA VAL A 193 1.46 -17.61 9.33
C VAL A 193 1.35 -16.16 9.81
N LEU A 194 1.05 -15.24 8.92
CA LEU A 194 0.90 -13.81 9.23
C LEU A 194 -0.35 -13.56 10.08
N ALA A 195 -1.46 -14.19 9.74
CA ALA A 195 -2.70 -14.10 10.51
C ALA A 195 -2.53 -14.64 11.93
N ALA A 196 -1.84 -15.79 12.10
CA ALA A 196 -1.52 -16.33 13.42
C ALA A 196 -0.61 -15.39 14.26
N ALA A 197 0.17 -14.52 13.60
CA ALA A 197 0.97 -13.48 14.26
C ALA A 197 0.15 -12.20 14.55
N GLY A 198 -1.12 -12.12 14.14
CA GLY A 198 -1.99 -10.98 14.37
C GLY A 198 -2.06 -9.96 13.23
N VAL A 199 -1.48 -10.26 12.05
CA VAL A 199 -1.62 -9.43 10.85
C VAL A 199 -2.99 -9.72 10.21
N ASP A 200 -3.76 -8.68 9.96
CA ASP A 200 -5.12 -8.79 9.39
C ASP A 200 -5.30 -8.02 8.08
N ALA A 201 -4.23 -7.38 7.55
CA ALA A 201 -4.26 -6.67 6.29
C ALA A 201 -3.26 -7.27 5.28
N PHE A 202 -3.76 -7.53 4.06
CA PHE A 202 -3.03 -8.22 3.00
C PHE A 202 -3.19 -7.47 1.68
N HIS A 203 -2.07 -7.32 0.96
CA HIS A 203 -2.01 -6.57 -0.29
C HIS A 203 -1.50 -7.46 -1.43
N VAL A 204 -2.23 -7.48 -2.54
CA VAL A 204 -1.93 -8.29 -3.72
C VAL A 204 -2.02 -7.49 -5.01
N GLY A 205 -1.11 -7.76 -5.94
CA GLY A 205 -1.10 -7.19 -7.28
C GLY A 205 -1.24 -8.31 -8.33
N THR A 206 -0.13 -8.86 -8.81
CA THR A 206 -0.11 -9.90 -9.84
C THR A 206 -0.75 -11.23 -9.40
N ALA A 207 -0.89 -11.47 -8.10
CA ALA A 207 -1.47 -12.71 -7.56
C ALA A 207 -2.96 -12.91 -7.90
N VAL A 208 -3.64 -11.86 -8.38
CA VAL A 208 -5.03 -11.88 -8.84
C VAL A 208 -5.16 -11.67 -10.35
N ARG A 209 -4.06 -11.87 -11.08
CA ARG A 209 -3.98 -11.82 -12.55
C ARG A 209 -3.48 -13.15 -13.08
N HIS A 210 -3.95 -13.55 -14.30
CA HIS A 210 -3.49 -14.79 -14.91
C HIS A 210 -1.97 -14.76 -15.13
N ALA A 211 -1.32 -15.89 -14.93
CA ALA A 211 0.13 -16.06 -15.02
C ALA A 211 0.96 -15.11 -14.14
N GLY A 212 0.34 -14.27 -13.29
CA GLY A 212 1.02 -13.25 -12.52
C GLY A 212 1.55 -12.10 -13.37
N ASP A 213 0.91 -11.80 -14.48
CA ASP A 213 1.32 -10.80 -15.46
C ASP A 213 0.53 -9.49 -15.29
N TRP A 214 1.23 -8.35 -15.34
CA TRP A 214 0.60 -7.04 -15.25
C TRP A 214 -0.20 -6.65 -16.50
N ASP A 215 0.11 -7.24 -17.65
CA ASP A 215 -0.62 -7.02 -18.90
C ASP A 215 -1.97 -7.77 -18.94
N GLU A 216 -2.16 -8.74 -18.03
CA GLU A 216 -3.42 -9.45 -17.89
C GLU A 216 -4.38 -8.69 -16.96
N PRO A 217 -5.70 -8.71 -17.24
CA PRO A 217 -6.69 -8.10 -16.37
C PRO A 217 -6.79 -8.84 -15.02
N ILE A 218 -7.36 -8.16 -14.02
CA ILE A 218 -7.73 -8.81 -12.76
C ILE A 218 -8.80 -9.87 -13.05
N ASP A 219 -8.61 -11.06 -12.47
CA ASP A 219 -9.60 -12.13 -12.46
C ASP A 219 -10.40 -12.07 -11.14
N PRO A 220 -11.72 -11.80 -11.18
CA PRO A 220 -12.55 -11.73 -9.98
C PRO A 220 -12.62 -13.06 -9.23
N ASP A 221 -12.43 -14.21 -9.88
CA ASP A 221 -12.40 -15.50 -9.20
C ASP A 221 -11.12 -15.67 -8.39
N LEU A 222 -9.96 -15.21 -8.89
CA LEU A 222 -8.72 -15.18 -8.12
C LEU A 222 -8.84 -14.23 -6.92
N VAL A 223 -9.48 -13.07 -7.08
CA VAL A 223 -9.75 -12.16 -5.94
C VAL A 223 -10.63 -12.84 -4.89
N ARG A 224 -11.68 -13.55 -5.30
CA ARG A 224 -12.60 -14.28 -4.40
C ARG A 224 -11.88 -15.41 -3.65
N GLU A 225 -10.96 -16.10 -4.31
CA GLU A 225 -10.12 -17.10 -3.65
C GLU A 225 -9.22 -16.48 -2.57
N TRP A 226 -8.60 -15.33 -2.88
CA TRP A 226 -7.80 -14.58 -1.90
C TRP A 226 -8.67 -14.08 -0.73
N ARG A 227 -9.85 -13.51 -1.02
CA ARG A 227 -10.80 -13.06 0.03
C ARG A 227 -11.20 -14.20 0.96
N THR A 228 -11.52 -15.35 0.38
CA THR A 228 -11.87 -16.54 1.15
C THR A 228 -10.73 -17.00 2.05
N LEU A 229 -9.51 -17.07 1.49
CA LEU A 229 -8.31 -17.45 2.23
C LEU A 229 -8.02 -16.51 3.40
N VAL A 230 -8.08 -15.19 3.16
CA VAL A 230 -7.84 -14.17 4.19
C VAL A 230 -8.91 -14.27 5.29
N SER A 231 -10.19 -14.38 4.93
CA SER A 231 -11.27 -14.52 5.91
C SER A 231 -11.12 -15.77 6.78
N ALA A 232 -10.77 -16.90 6.17
CA ALA A 232 -10.60 -18.16 6.92
C ALA A 232 -9.38 -18.15 7.85
N ALA A 233 -8.37 -17.38 7.55
CA ALA A 233 -7.14 -17.30 8.36
C ALA A 233 -7.27 -16.34 9.54
N THR A 234 -8.14 -15.33 9.46
CA THR A 234 -8.28 -14.25 10.44
C THR A 234 -9.55 -14.32 11.29
N GLY A 235 -10.46 -15.23 10.99
CA GLY A 235 -11.70 -15.50 11.74
C GLY A 235 -11.50 -16.62 12.72
#